data_26cf5a620024dae5defcbe3414739821
#
_entry.id   26cf5a620024dae5defcbe3414739821
#
_cell.length_a   1.000
_cell.length_b   1.000
_cell.length_c   1.000
_cell.angle_alpha   90.00
_cell.angle_beta   90.00
_cell.angle_gamma   90.00
#
_symmetry.space_group_name_H-M   'P 1'
#
loop_
_entity.id
_entity.type
_entity.pdbx_description
1 polymer ?
#
loop_
_entity_poly.entity_id
_entity_poly.type
_entity_poly.pdbx_seq_one_letter_code
_entity_poly.pdbx_strand_id
1 'polypeptide(L)'
;DKTGYNSYWQILNAKDYGVPQNRERCFIVSIRKDIDNGKFKFPEPFNNGLRLKDILDKNIDSKYIVSNEKTKQFLKNVENKIDTSKECLGACHYKNDLSKSTRNRVYNSNLLSPTLTATMYKDAPKILQIGNLINNQQGFKNPLVGRVYSTEGISPTLNTCQGGQREPKILIVDNLNNCFIKKLSPKECWRLMGFSDDAFEKAKSVGNSSTQLYKQAGNSIVVDVLYYIFKELYKSIPYLFDDLKVGSYFSGIGAFETGLDRLYANINNDNFI
;
A
#
# COMPACT_ATOMS: atom_id res chain seq x y z
N ASP A 1 -4.92 32.89 -16.10
CA ASP A 1 -5.38 32.52 -14.77
C ASP A 1 -5.53 33.78 -13.88
N LYS A 2 -6.77 34.02 -13.36
CA LYS A 2 -7.10 35.20 -12.56
C LYS A 2 -6.74 35.03 -11.07
N THR A 3 -6.23 33.87 -10.67
CA THR A 3 -6.05 33.51 -9.24
C THR A 3 -4.73 34.00 -8.63
N GLY A 4 -3.76 34.46 -9.43
CA GLY A 4 -2.44 34.83 -8.93
C GLY A 4 -1.51 33.66 -8.59
N TYR A 5 -1.91 32.41 -8.93
CA TYR A 5 -1.15 31.18 -8.71
C TYR A 5 -0.83 30.47 -10.03
N ASN A 6 0.31 29.78 -10.06
CA ASN A 6 0.60 28.73 -11.02
C ASN A 6 0.28 27.39 -10.38
N SER A 7 -0.48 26.56 -11.07
CA SER A 7 -0.93 25.26 -10.54
C SER A 7 -0.35 24.12 -11.35
N TYR A 8 0.31 23.22 -10.66
CA TYR A 8 0.88 21.98 -11.16
C TYR A 8 0.00 20.83 -10.67
N TRP A 9 -0.29 19.84 -11.51
CA TRP A 9 -1.05 18.68 -11.06
C TRP A 9 -0.55 17.41 -11.71
N GLN A 10 -0.61 16.30 -10.96
CA GLN A 10 -0.24 14.98 -11.42
C GLN A 10 -0.98 13.89 -10.64
N ILE A 11 -1.25 12.76 -11.30
CA ILE A 11 -1.73 11.55 -10.64
C ILE A 11 -0.51 10.75 -10.20
N LEU A 12 -0.39 10.49 -8.89
CA LEU A 12 0.69 9.71 -8.30
C LEU A 12 0.12 8.44 -7.67
N ASN A 13 0.85 7.33 -7.80
CA ASN A 13 0.48 6.06 -7.18
C ASN A 13 1.43 5.73 -6.03
N ALA A 14 0.89 5.50 -4.84
CA ALA A 14 1.67 5.28 -3.62
C ALA A 14 2.71 4.15 -3.72
N LYS A 15 2.44 3.10 -4.51
CA LYS A 15 3.39 2.00 -4.77
C LYS A 15 4.71 2.44 -5.38
N ASP A 16 4.72 3.60 -6.01
CA ASP A 16 5.88 4.19 -6.69
C ASP A 16 6.64 5.17 -5.79
N TYR A 17 6.28 5.25 -4.48
CA TYR A 17 6.81 6.22 -3.51
C TYR A 17 7.02 5.62 -2.11
N GLY A 18 7.38 4.35 -2.00
CA GLY A 18 7.88 3.77 -0.75
C GLY A 18 6.88 2.96 0.07
N VAL A 19 5.63 2.77 -0.38
CA VAL A 19 4.68 1.88 0.30
C VAL A 19 4.11 0.82 -0.63
N PRO A 20 3.89 -0.41 -0.18
CA PRO A 20 3.39 -1.49 -1.02
C PRO A 20 1.86 -1.43 -1.16
N GLN A 21 1.33 -0.28 -1.63
CA GLN A 21 -0.10 -0.06 -1.82
C GLN A 21 -0.40 0.53 -3.20
N ASN A 22 -1.30 -0.08 -3.96
CA ASN A 22 -1.82 0.50 -5.19
C ASN A 22 -2.90 1.53 -4.86
N ARG A 23 -2.49 2.81 -4.74
CA ARG A 23 -3.39 3.92 -4.40
C ARG A 23 -3.04 5.13 -5.23
N GLU A 24 -3.84 5.36 -6.26
CA GLU A 24 -3.72 6.53 -7.13
C GLU A 24 -4.50 7.71 -6.56
N ARG A 25 -3.87 8.89 -6.55
CA ARG A 25 -4.51 10.15 -6.18
C ARG A 25 -3.99 11.27 -7.06
N CYS A 26 -4.87 12.23 -7.35
CA CYS A 26 -4.50 13.47 -7.99
C CYS A 26 -3.95 14.44 -6.92
N PHE A 27 -2.76 14.95 -7.15
CA PHE A 27 -2.13 15.98 -6.33
C PHE A 27 -2.06 17.28 -7.12
N ILE A 28 -2.36 18.38 -6.44
CA ILE A 28 -2.30 19.72 -7.00
C ILE A 28 -1.41 20.55 -6.09
N VAL A 29 -0.38 21.15 -6.67
CA VAL A 29 0.52 22.12 -6.01
C VAL A 29 0.31 23.45 -6.69
N SER A 30 -0.13 24.46 -5.93
CA SER A 30 -0.32 25.82 -6.44
C SER A 30 0.66 26.76 -5.77
N ILE A 31 1.53 27.37 -6.56
CA ILE A 31 2.58 28.27 -6.11
C ILE A 31 2.18 29.68 -6.54
N ARG A 32 2.27 30.65 -5.63
CA ARG A 32 1.98 32.05 -5.94
C ARG A 32 2.97 32.56 -6.99
N LYS A 33 2.48 33.29 -7.99
CA LYS A 33 3.27 33.69 -9.17
C LYS A 33 4.50 34.52 -8.87
N ASP A 34 4.47 35.31 -7.80
CA ASP A 34 5.59 36.16 -7.39
C ASP A 34 6.75 35.39 -6.76
N ILE A 35 6.52 34.16 -6.34
CA ILE A 35 7.55 33.31 -5.74
C ILE A 35 7.84 32.04 -6.57
N ASP A 36 7.03 31.77 -7.56
CA ASP A 36 7.21 30.61 -8.43
C ASP A 36 8.33 30.85 -9.45
N ASN A 37 9.38 30.07 -9.37
CA ASN A 37 10.51 30.13 -10.31
C ASN A 37 10.35 29.18 -11.52
N GLY A 38 9.21 28.49 -11.64
CA GLY A 38 8.90 27.56 -12.72
C GLY A 38 9.71 26.25 -12.70
N LYS A 39 10.47 25.97 -11.65
CA LYS A 39 11.33 24.77 -11.55
C LYS A 39 10.68 23.59 -10.86
N PHE A 40 9.52 23.77 -10.21
CA PHE A 40 8.84 22.69 -9.52
C PHE A 40 8.42 21.59 -10.52
N LYS A 41 8.74 20.34 -10.16
CA LYS A 41 8.29 19.13 -10.84
C LYS A 41 7.83 18.12 -9.78
N PHE A 42 6.84 17.33 -10.11
CA PHE A 42 6.47 16.19 -9.25
C PHE A 42 7.62 15.16 -9.20
N PRO A 43 7.70 14.40 -8.09
CA PRO A 43 8.76 13.40 -7.91
C PRO A 43 8.67 12.29 -8.96
N GLU A 44 9.83 11.84 -9.45
CA GLU A 44 9.91 10.68 -10.34
C GLU A 44 9.54 9.39 -9.59
N PRO A 45 8.82 8.46 -10.22
CA PRO A 45 8.45 7.19 -9.61
C PRO A 45 9.67 6.30 -9.41
N PHE A 46 9.70 5.57 -8.29
CA PHE A 46 10.71 4.55 -8.00
C PHE A 46 10.09 3.31 -7.37
N ASN A 47 10.75 2.17 -7.49
CA ASN A 47 10.34 0.92 -6.86
C ASN A 47 11.42 0.46 -5.88
N ASN A 48 11.11 0.54 -4.59
CA ASN A 48 12.00 0.09 -3.50
C ASN A 48 11.89 -1.41 -3.20
N GLY A 49 11.13 -2.16 -3.97
CA GLY A 49 10.96 -3.60 -3.78
C GLY A 49 10.00 -4.03 -2.68
N LEU A 50 9.44 -3.11 -1.89
CA LEU A 50 8.54 -3.46 -0.78
C LEU A 50 7.28 -4.22 -1.23
N ARG A 51 6.88 -5.18 -0.42
CA ARG A 51 5.70 -6.03 -0.62
C ARG A 51 4.84 -6.04 0.65
N LEU A 52 3.67 -6.62 0.57
CA LEU A 52 2.77 -6.75 1.72
C LEU A 52 3.44 -7.42 2.92
N LYS A 53 4.25 -8.45 2.70
CA LYS A 53 4.98 -9.14 3.77
C LYS A 53 5.83 -8.20 4.64
N ASP A 54 6.39 -7.15 4.04
CA ASP A 54 7.33 -6.25 4.70
C ASP A 54 6.66 -5.32 5.72
N ILE A 55 5.33 -5.16 5.63
CA ILE A 55 4.55 -4.30 6.56
C ILE A 55 3.77 -5.11 7.60
N LEU A 56 3.77 -6.45 7.52
CA LEU A 56 3.01 -7.29 8.43
C LEU A 56 3.61 -7.33 9.82
N ASP A 57 2.74 -7.49 10.82
CA ASP A 57 3.16 -7.81 12.18
C ASP A 57 3.78 -9.21 12.24
N LYS A 58 4.92 -9.32 12.93
CA LYS A 58 5.59 -10.63 13.15
C LYS A 58 4.73 -11.55 14.02
N ASN A 59 4.04 -10.97 15.01
CA ASN A 59 3.14 -11.70 15.91
C ASN A 59 1.70 -11.45 15.47
N ILE A 60 1.02 -12.49 15.04
CA ILE A 60 -0.35 -12.41 14.51
C ILE A 60 -1.34 -12.61 15.65
N ASP A 61 -2.12 -11.58 15.96
CA ASP A 61 -3.23 -11.67 16.91
C ASP A 61 -4.38 -12.49 16.28
N SER A 62 -4.83 -13.51 16.98
CA SER A 62 -5.86 -14.47 16.54
C SER A 62 -7.18 -13.82 16.11
N LYS A 63 -7.53 -12.64 16.65
CA LYS A 63 -8.73 -11.89 16.25
C LYS A 63 -8.71 -11.42 14.79
N TYR A 64 -7.54 -11.37 14.17
CA TYR A 64 -7.41 -11.05 12.74
C TYR A 64 -7.41 -12.28 11.86
N ILE A 65 -7.33 -13.49 12.41
CA ILE A 65 -7.44 -14.73 11.65
C ILE A 65 -8.90 -14.94 11.24
N VAL A 66 -9.10 -15.24 9.96
CA VAL A 66 -10.43 -15.52 9.41
C VAL A 66 -10.64 -17.03 9.41
N SER A 67 -11.40 -17.53 10.38
CA SER A 67 -11.72 -18.95 10.50
C SER A 67 -13.23 -19.16 10.37
N ASN A 68 -13.67 -19.66 9.22
CA ASN A 68 -15.05 -20.10 8.97
C ASN A 68 -15.06 -21.21 7.90
N GLU A 69 -16.20 -21.85 7.67
CA GLU A 69 -16.30 -22.95 6.71
C GLU A 69 -15.86 -22.57 5.28
N LYS A 70 -16.17 -21.34 4.84
CA LYS A 70 -15.74 -20.83 3.52
C LYS A 70 -14.21 -20.73 3.44
N THR A 71 -13.57 -20.29 4.52
CA THR A 71 -12.10 -20.21 4.62
C THR A 71 -11.49 -21.60 4.58
N LYS A 72 -12.02 -22.55 5.34
CA LYS A 72 -11.54 -23.94 5.34
C LYS A 72 -11.65 -24.57 3.96
N GLN A 73 -12.79 -24.38 3.29
CA GLN A 73 -12.99 -24.88 1.93
C GLN A 73 -12.06 -24.21 0.91
N PHE A 74 -11.83 -22.90 1.06
CA PHE A 74 -10.89 -22.17 0.23
C PHE A 74 -9.46 -22.69 0.43
N LEU A 75 -9.00 -22.87 1.67
CA LEU A 75 -7.68 -23.41 1.99
C LEU A 75 -7.48 -24.82 1.43
N LYS A 76 -8.43 -25.72 1.61
CA LYS A 76 -8.39 -27.06 0.98
C LYS A 76 -8.23 -26.99 -0.54
N ASN A 77 -8.92 -26.04 -1.19
CA ASN A 77 -8.81 -25.85 -2.64
C ASN A 77 -7.47 -25.26 -3.05
N VAL A 78 -6.85 -24.44 -2.17
CA VAL A 78 -5.52 -23.87 -2.38
C VAL A 78 -4.46 -24.93 -2.13
N GLU A 79 -4.51 -25.67 -1.02
CA GLU A 79 -3.60 -26.77 -0.69
C GLU A 79 -3.57 -27.84 -1.76
N ASN A 80 -4.73 -28.23 -2.29
CA ASN A 80 -4.84 -29.18 -3.40
C ASN A 80 -4.27 -28.64 -4.74
N LYS A 81 -4.08 -27.33 -4.86
CA LYS A 81 -3.55 -26.67 -6.07
C LYS A 81 -2.11 -26.20 -5.90
N ILE A 82 -1.66 -25.99 -4.68
CA ILE A 82 -0.29 -25.65 -4.34
C ILE A 82 0.48 -26.97 -4.24
N ASP A 83 0.94 -27.42 -5.36
CA ASP A 83 1.98 -28.43 -5.40
C ASP A 83 3.28 -27.74 -4.96
N THR A 84 3.63 -27.86 -3.68
CA THR A 84 4.81 -27.25 -3.08
C THR A 84 6.12 -27.79 -3.67
N SER A 85 6.06 -28.85 -4.49
CA SER A 85 7.19 -29.33 -5.28
C SER A 85 7.39 -28.52 -6.56
N LYS A 86 6.43 -27.68 -6.95
CA LYS A 86 6.51 -26.88 -8.18
C LYS A 86 7.04 -25.47 -7.92
N GLU A 87 7.94 -25.01 -8.76
CA GLU A 87 8.44 -23.64 -8.76
C GLU A 87 7.35 -22.59 -8.98
N CYS A 88 6.29 -22.93 -9.73
CA CYS A 88 5.20 -22.06 -10.06
C CYS A 88 3.92 -22.52 -9.36
N LEU A 89 3.41 -21.71 -8.40
CA LEU A 89 2.21 -21.99 -7.61
C LEU A 89 0.91 -21.66 -8.35
N GLY A 90 0.96 -20.90 -9.43
CA GLY A 90 -0.21 -20.48 -10.19
C GLY A 90 0.01 -19.22 -11.01
N ALA A 91 -1.06 -18.71 -11.61
CA ALA A 91 -1.04 -17.46 -12.36
C ALA A 91 -2.14 -16.50 -11.87
N CYS A 92 -1.81 -15.21 -11.74
CA CYS A 92 -2.74 -14.20 -11.23
C CYS A 92 -3.82 -13.76 -12.22
N HIS A 93 -3.77 -14.22 -13.47
CA HIS A 93 -4.73 -13.86 -14.53
C HIS A 93 -5.19 -15.07 -15.34
N TYR A 94 -6.45 -15.03 -15.83
CA TYR A 94 -7.05 -16.00 -16.73
C TYR A 94 -7.07 -17.47 -16.25
N LYS A 95 -7.97 -17.80 -15.32
CA LYS A 95 -8.34 -19.19 -14.96
C LYS A 95 -7.16 -20.13 -14.63
N ASN A 96 -6.07 -19.63 -14.04
CA ASN A 96 -4.85 -20.38 -13.75
C ASN A 96 -4.20 -21.07 -14.97
N ASP A 97 -4.38 -20.53 -16.17
CA ASP A 97 -3.74 -21.06 -17.37
C ASP A 97 -2.26 -20.62 -17.39
N LEU A 98 -1.39 -21.51 -16.97
CA LEU A 98 0.05 -21.33 -16.93
C LEU A 98 0.68 -21.19 -18.32
N SER A 99 -0.05 -21.53 -19.40
CA SER A 99 0.47 -21.54 -20.76
C SER A 99 0.58 -20.14 -21.38
N LYS A 100 -0.19 -19.16 -20.87
CA LYS A 100 -0.42 -17.88 -21.58
C LYS A 100 0.47 -16.70 -21.19
N SER A 101 1.17 -16.71 -20.05
CA SER A 101 2.10 -15.64 -19.72
C SER A 101 3.02 -15.97 -18.55
N THR A 102 4.31 -15.83 -18.74
CA THR A 102 5.32 -15.94 -17.66
C THR A 102 5.24 -14.76 -16.67
N ARG A 103 4.67 -13.62 -17.11
CA ARG A 103 4.63 -12.36 -16.32
C ARG A 103 3.66 -12.36 -15.14
N ASN A 104 2.71 -13.28 -15.12
CA ASN A 104 1.64 -13.33 -14.10
C ASN A 104 1.74 -14.59 -13.22
N ARG A 105 2.85 -15.31 -13.27
CA ARG A 105 3.07 -16.49 -12.45
C ARG A 105 3.42 -16.11 -11.02
N VAL A 106 2.89 -16.87 -10.08
CA VAL A 106 3.26 -16.81 -8.66
C VAL A 106 4.25 -17.94 -8.40
N TYR A 107 5.42 -17.61 -7.93
CA TYR A 107 6.48 -18.58 -7.65
C TYR A 107 6.54 -18.89 -6.15
N ASN A 108 7.06 -20.07 -5.82
CA ASN A 108 7.31 -20.47 -4.45
C ASN A 108 8.60 -19.80 -3.96
N SER A 109 8.50 -19.00 -2.89
CA SER A 109 9.65 -18.29 -2.31
C SER A 109 10.72 -19.22 -1.70
N ASN A 110 10.37 -20.48 -1.45
CA ASN A 110 11.27 -21.49 -0.87
C ASN A 110 12.04 -22.31 -1.92
N LEU A 111 11.79 -22.10 -3.21
CA LEU A 111 12.45 -22.80 -4.31
C LEU A 111 13.29 -21.84 -5.14
N LEU A 112 14.09 -22.42 -6.04
CA LEU A 112 14.96 -21.66 -6.93
C LEU A 112 14.15 -20.67 -7.77
N SER A 113 14.60 -19.42 -7.81
CA SER A 113 14.02 -18.41 -8.67
C SER A 113 14.18 -18.78 -10.13
N PRO A 114 13.16 -18.62 -10.98
CA PRO A 114 13.31 -18.78 -12.41
C PRO A 114 14.35 -17.78 -12.95
N THR A 115 14.94 -18.09 -14.08
CA THR A 115 15.90 -17.20 -14.75
C THR A 115 15.31 -15.80 -14.90
N LEU A 116 15.96 -14.81 -14.30
CA LEU A 116 15.57 -13.41 -14.42
C LEU A 116 15.81 -12.95 -15.87
N THR A 117 14.75 -12.54 -16.54
CA THR A 117 14.88 -11.93 -17.86
C THR A 117 15.24 -10.45 -17.72
N ALA A 118 15.99 -9.90 -18.67
CA ALA A 118 16.42 -8.51 -18.68
C ALA A 118 15.25 -7.48 -18.63
N THR A 119 14.01 -7.93 -18.82
CA THR A 119 12.80 -7.09 -18.78
C THR A 119 12.03 -7.17 -17.46
N MET A 120 12.42 -8.04 -16.52
CA MET A 120 11.72 -8.19 -15.23
C MET A 120 11.77 -6.92 -14.36
N TYR A 121 12.80 -6.09 -14.51
CA TYR A 121 12.89 -4.81 -13.81
C TYR A 121 11.79 -3.81 -14.23
N LYS A 122 11.16 -4.02 -15.38
CA LYS A 122 10.04 -3.19 -15.89
C LYS A 122 8.68 -3.61 -15.32
N ASP A 123 8.60 -4.74 -14.62
CA ASP A 123 7.35 -5.21 -14.04
C ASP A 123 7.08 -4.46 -12.73
N ALA A 124 6.15 -3.50 -12.80
CA ALA A 124 5.67 -2.79 -11.61
C ALA A 124 5.10 -3.78 -10.57
N PRO A 125 5.20 -3.47 -9.26
CA PRO A 125 4.57 -4.25 -8.21
C PRO A 125 3.09 -4.46 -8.48
N LYS A 126 2.61 -5.69 -8.38
CA LYS A 126 1.22 -6.04 -8.72
C LYS A 126 0.44 -6.46 -7.48
N ILE A 127 -0.86 -6.18 -7.50
CA ILE A 127 -1.81 -6.79 -6.58
C ILE A 127 -1.96 -8.24 -6.99
N LEU A 128 -1.49 -9.16 -6.15
CA LEU A 128 -1.59 -10.60 -6.39
C LEU A 128 -2.84 -11.15 -5.68
N GLN A 129 -3.96 -11.23 -6.39
CA GLN A 129 -5.17 -11.87 -5.88
C GLN A 129 -5.09 -13.39 -6.09
N ILE A 130 -5.15 -14.15 -4.97
CA ILE A 130 -5.09 -15.62 -4.98
C ILE A 130 -6.48 -16.21 -5.22
N GLY A 131 -7.52 -15.57 -4.70
CA GLY A 131 -8.89 -16.05 -4.84
C GLY A 131 -9.91 -15.16 -4.16
N ASN A 132 -11.11 -15.70 -3.95
CA ASN A 132 -12.21 -15.00 -3.31
C ASN A 132 -13.01 -15.96 -2.41
N LEU A 133 -13.28 -15.57 -1.17
CA LEU A 133 -14.11 -16.33 -0.21
C LEU A 133 -15.61 -16.28 -0.52
N ILE A 134 -16.02 -15.30 -1.34
CA ILE A 134 -17.42 -15.07 -1.71
C ILE A 134 -17.52 -15.21 -3.23
N ASN A 135 -17.82 -16.42 -3.69
CA ASN A 135 -18.04 -16.64 -5.11
C ASN A 135 -19.53 -16.53 -5.45
N ASN A 136 -19.84 -15.86 -6.54
CA ASN A 136 -21.16 -15.85 -7.22
C ASN A 136 -22.37 -15.46 -6.37
N GLN A 137 -22.21 -14.68 -5.31
CA GLN A 137 -23.36 -14.10 -4.61
C GLN A 137 -23.88 -12.86 -5.36
N GLN A 138 -25.19 -12.83 -5.61
CA GLN A 138 -25.91 -11.68 -6.21
C GLN A 138 -25.41 -11.23 -7.61
N GLY A 139 -25.00 -12.17 -8.47
CA GLY A 139 -24.60 -11.85 -9.85
C GLY A 139 -23.19 -11.25 -10.02
N PHE A 140 -22.44 -11.02 -8.95
CA PHE A 140 -21.06 -10.53 -9.01
C PHE A 140 -20.07 -11.70 -9.04
N LYS A 141 -19.34 -11.85 -10.15
CA LYS A 141 -18.37 -12.94 -10.33
C LYS A 141 -17.12 -12.84 -9.43
N ASN A 142 -16.77 -11.67 -8.92
CA ASN A 142 -15.58 -11.47 -8.06
C ASN A 142 -15.74 -10.22 -7.17
N PRO A 143 -16.63 -10.28 -6.14
CA PRO A 143 -16.86 -9.12 -5.27
C PRO A 143 -15.59 -8.73 -4.50
N LEU A 144 -15.40 -7.44 -4.25
CA LEU A 144 -14.22 -6.89 -3.55
C LEU A 144 -14.07 -7.46 -2.13
N VAL A 145 -15.19 -7.68 -1.46
CA VAL A 145 -15.26 -8.03 -0.02
C VAL A 145 -14.60 -9.37 0.32
N GLY A 146 -14.62 -10.32 -0.61
CA GLY A 146 -14.12 -11.68 -0.35
C GLY A 146 -12.71 -11.96 -0.89
N ARG A 147 -12.07 -11.01 -1.53
CA ARG A 147 -10.77 -11.23 -2.19
C ARG A 147 -9.67 -11.54 -1.19
N VAL A 148 -8.85 -12.53 -1.52
CA VAL A 148 -7.67 -12.94 -0.76
C VAL A 148 -6.44 -12.66 -1.60
N TYR A 149 -5.44 -12.01 -1.00
CA TYR A 149 -4.22 -11.55 -1.65
C TYR A 149 -2.98 -12.28 -1.15
N SER A 150 -1.96 -12.35 -1.97
CA SER A 150 -0.64 -12.87 -1.60
C SER A 150 0.18 -11.82 -0.86
N THR A 151 0.99 -12.27 0.10
CA THR A 151 1.98 -11.43 0.79
C THR A 151 3.13 -10.97 -0.11
N GLU A 152 3.37 -11.68 -1.22
CA GLU A 152 4.41 -11.35 -2.21
C GLU A 152 3.98 -10.24 -3.19
N GLY A 153 2.72 -9.81 -3.12
CA GLY A 153 2.18 -8.69 -3.89
C GLY A 153 2.15 -7.38 -3.12
N ILE A 154 1.41 -6.43 -3.68
CA ILE A 154 1.09 -5.16 -3.01
C ILE A 154 -0.38 -5.15 -2.57
N SER A 155 -0.70 -4.30 -1.60
CA SER A 155 -2.06 -4.09 -1.15
C SER A 155 -2.92 -3.41 -2.21
N PRO A 156 -4.21 -3.77 -2.35
CA PRO A 156 -5.17 -2.89 -3.01
C PRO A 156 -5.31 -1.58 -2.22
N THR A 157 -5.95 -0.60 -2.86
CA THR A 157 -6.32 0.65 -2.17
C THR A 157 -7.13 0.33 -0.90
N LEU A 158 -6.67 0.83 0.25
CA LEU A 158 -7.44 0.74 1.48
C LEU A 158 -8.68 1.61 1.39
N ASN A 159 -9.81 1.03 1.74
CA ASN A 159 -11.04 1.75 2.03
C ASN A 159 -11.18 2.00 3.53
N THR A 160 -12.27 2.62 3.96
CA THR A 160 -12.50 2.92 5.38
C THR A 160 -12.76 1.68 6.24
N CYS A 161 -12.85 0.49 5.66
CA CYS A 161 -13.11 -0.80 6.32
C CYS A 161 -14.32 -0.79 7.30
N GLN A 162 -15.30 0.08 7.06
CA GLN A 162 -16.47 0.25 7.91
C GLN A 162 -17.48 -0.88 7.68
N GLY A 163 -17.35 -1.96 8.43
CA GLY A 163 -18.26 -3.11 8.39
C GLY A 163 -18.21 -3.92 7.08
N GLY A 164 -19.06 -4.93 6.97
CA GLY A 164 -19.20 -5.74 5.75
C GLY A 164 -17.96 -6.52 5.34
N GLN A 165 -17.03 -6.77 6.26
CA GLN A 165 -15.79 -7.53 6.01
C GLN A 165 -14.93 -6.96 4.87
N ARG A 166 -14.81 -5.63 4.79
CA ARG A 166 -14.10 -4.91 3.72
C ARG A 166 -12.60 -4.82 3.92
N GLU A 167 -12.08 -5.28 5.05
CA GLU A 167 -10.64 -5.34 5.30
C GLU A 167 -9.97 -6.27 4.27
N PRO A 168 -8.82 -5.90 3.70
CA PRO A 168 -8.06 -6.78 2.84
C PRO A 168 -7.71 -8.08 3.57
N LYS A 169 -7.91 -9.22 2.92
CA LYS A 169 -7.57 -10.54 3.43
C LYS A 169 -6.33 -11.04 2.71
N ILE A 170 -5.42 -11.63 3.46
CA ILE A 170 -4.16 -12.15 2.94
C ILE A 170 -4.02 -13.64 3.32
N LEU A 171 -3.43 -14.40 2.42
CA LEU A 171 -3.00 -15.77 2.70
C LEU A 171 -1.62 -15.72 3.34
N ILE A 172 -1.48 -16.30 4.51
CA ILE A 172 -0.20 -16.53 5.17
C ILE A 172 0.15 -18.01 5.05
N VAL A 173 1.41 -18.28 4.71
CA VAL A 173 2.01 -19.61 4.79
C VAL A 173 3.09 -19.51 5.84
N ASP A 174 2.98 -20.28 6.93
CA ASP A 174 3.99 -20.30 7.99
C ASP A 174 5.17 -21.22 7.63
N ASN A 175 6.20 -21.22 8.49
CA ASN A 175 7.41 -22.02 8.30
C ASN A 175 7.16 -23.56 8.33
N LEU A 176 5.98 -23.97 8.78
CA LEU A 176 5.53 -25.37 8.82
C LEU A 176 4.61 -25.70 7.65
N ASN A 177 4.51 -24.82 6.64
CA ASN A 177 3.60 -24.90 5.50
C ASN A 177 2.11 -24.90 5.87
N ASN A 178 1.73 -24.47 7.08
CA ASN A 178 0.33 -24.26 7.39
C ASN A 178 -0.17 -22.98 6.72
N CYS A 179 -1.32 -23.12 6.05
CA CYS A 179 -1.95 -22.00 5.37
C CYS A 179 -3.11 -21.46 6.21
N PHE A 180 -3.17 -20.16 6.40
CA PHE A 180 -4.34 -19.50 6.99
C PHE A 180 -4.60 -18.13 6.36
N ILE A 181 -5.82 -17.66 6.53
CA ILE A 181 -6.22 -16.35 6.01
C ILE A 181 -6.34 -15.40 7.19
N LYS A 182 -5.70 -14.24 7.08
CA LYS A 182 -5.91 -13.13 8.01
C LYS A 182 -6.41 -11.90 7.27
N LYS A 183 -7.08 -11.00 7.98
CA LYS A 183 -7.33 -9.62 7.56
C LYS A 183 -6.19 -8.73 8.05
N LEU A 184 -5.87 -7.67 7.31
CA LEU A 184 -4.92 -6.68 7.78
C LEU A 184 -5.42 -6.05 9.08
N SER A 185 -4.54 -5.87 10.06
CA SER A 185 -4.84 -5.15 11.29
C SER A 185 -4.91 -3.62 11.03
N PRO A 186 -5.54 -2.83 11.93
CA PRO A 186 -5.48 -1.37 11.82
C PRO A 186 -4.04 -0.84 11.76
N LYS A 187 -3.13 -1.42 12.54
CA LYS A 187 -1.71 -1.03 12.58
C LYS A 187 -1.01 -1.27 11.23
N GLU A 188 -1.23 -2.43 10.62
CA GLU A 188 -0.73 -2.73 9.27
C GLU A 188 -1.31 -1.79 8.22
N CYS A 189 -2.59 -1.39 8.37
CA CYS A 189 -3.20 -0.38 7.50
C CYS A 189 -2.56 1.01 7.66
N TRP A 190 -2.17 1.40 8.89
CA TRP A 190 -1.45 2.66 9.14
C TRP A 190 -0.05 2.64 8.52
N ARG A 191 0.68 1.52 8.62
CA ARG A 191 1.97 1.34 7.91
C ARG A 191 1.82 1.47 6.40
N LEU A 192 0.75 0.93 5.81
CA LEU A 192 0.43 1.12 4.38
C LEU A 192 0.12 2.57 4.00
N MET A 193 -0.18 3.42 4.98
CA MET A 193 -0.34 4.86 4.76
C MET A 193 0.93 5.65 5.09
N GLY A 194 2.04 4.98 5.44
CA GLY A 194 3.33 5.58 5.72
C GLY A 194 3.47 6.14 7.14
N PHE A 195 2.54 5.85 8.05
CA PHE A 195 2.65 6.23 9.47
C PHE A 195 3.52 5.26 10.24
N SER A 196 4.22 5.79 11.26
CA SER A 196 5.00 4.99 12.19
C SER A 196 4.10 4.21 13.17
N ASP A 197 4.68 3.16 13.77
CA ASP A 197 4.02 2.42 14.83
C ASP A 197 3.70 3.32 16.05
N ASP A 198 4.59 4.28 16.37
CA ASP A 198 4.36 5.24 17.46
C ASP A 198 3.15 6.14 17.22
N ALA A 199 2.97 6.61 15.97
CA ALA A 199 1.80 7.41 15.61
C ALA A 199 0.51 6.60 15.79
N PHE A 200 0.53 5.32 15.39
CA PHE A 200 -0.58 4.41 15.61
C PHE A 200 -0.88 4.18 17.10
N GLU A 201 0.15 3.89 17.91
CA GLU A 201 -0.04 3.63 19.34
C GLU A 201 -0.53 4.89 20.09
N LYS A 202 -0.07 6.08 19.71
CA LYS A 202 -0.61 7.36 20.22
C LYS A 202 -2.09 7.51 19.88
N ALA A 203 -2.48 7.26 18.62
CA ALA A 203 -3.89 7.33 18.23
C ALA A 203 -4.76 6.30 18.96
N LYS A 204 -4.23 5.12 19.24
CA LYS A 204 -4.91 4.06 19.98
C LYS A 204 -5.04 4.39 21.46
N SER A 205 -4.01 4.99 22.09
CA SER A 205 -3.97 5.31 23.52
C SER A 205 -5.02 6.33 23.96
N VAL A 206 -5.47 7.20 23.05
CA VAL A 206 -6.56 8.16 23.30
C VAL A 206 -7.95 7.55 23.17
N GLY A 207 -8.07 6.22 23.07
CA GLY A 207 -9.36 5.52 23.10
C GLY A 207 -10.03 5.30 21.74
N ASN A 208 -9.31 5.51 20.62
CA ASN A 208 -9.87 5.20 19.30
C ASN A 208 -10.16 3.71 19.15
N SER A 209 -11.38 3.36 18.73
CA SER A 209 -11.76 1.99 18.44
C SER A 209 -11.05 1.47 17.18
N SER A 210 -10.95 0.14 17.04
CA SER A 210 -10.39 -0.48 15.82
C SER A 210 -11.09 0.01 14.54
N THR A 211 -12.40 0.21 14.59
CA THR A 211 -13.19 0.74 13.45
C THR A 211 -12.76 2.16 13.08
N GLN A 212 -12.55 3.02 14.09
CA GLN A 212 -12.06 4.37 13.87
C GLN A 212 -10.64 4.38 13.30
N LEU A 213 -9.74 3.53 13.83
CA LEU A 213 -8.36 3.41 13.33
C LEU A 213 -8.31 2.94 11.87
N TYR A 214 -9.16 1.99 11.47
CA TYR A 214 -9.31 1.61 10.06
C TYR A 214 -9.82 2.77 9.19
N LYS A 215 -10.85 3.48 9.68
CA LYS A 215 -11.42 4.63 8.97
C LYS A 215 -10.40 5.73 8.77
N GLN A 216 -9.59 6.01 9.78
CA GLN A 216 -8.52 6.99 9.74
C GLN A 216 -7.48 6.62 8.66
N ALA A 217 -7.00 5.37 8.63
CA ALA A 217 -6.09 4.90 7.59
C ALA A 217 -6.71 5.04 6.19
N GLY A 218 -7.95 4.55 6.00
CA GLY A 218 -8.60 4.57 4.69
C GLY A 218 -8.87 5.97 4.12
N ASN A 219 -9.15 6.94 5.00
CA ASN A 219 -9.41 8.35 4.61
C ASN A 219 -8.13 9.17 4.43
N SER A 220 -6.99 8.70 4.94
CA SER A 220 -5.74 9.45 4.90
C SER A 220 -5.12 9.50 3.50
N ILE A 221 -4.17 10.40 3.36
CA ILE A 221 -3.21 10.45 2.25
C ILE A 221 -1.95 9.71 2.69
N VAL A 222 -1.23 9.11 1.73
CA VAL A 222 0.02 8.40 2.03
C VAL A 222 1.13 9.42 2.33
N VAL A 223 1.71 9.32 3.51
CA VAL A 223 2.76 10.23 4.03
C VAL A 223 3.98 10.27 3.10
N ASP A 224 4.41 9.10 2.59
CA ASP A 224 5.58 9.01 1.71
C ASP A 224 5.41 9.81 0.42
N VAL A 225 4.21 9.77 -0.19
CA VAL A 225 3.93 10.58 -1.39
C VAL A 225 4.05 12.08 -1.09
N LEU A 226 3.50 12.52 0.05
CA LEU A 226 3.59 13.92 0.48
C LEU A 226 5.04 14.32 0.76
N TYR A 227 5.80 13.46 1.46
CA TYR A 227 7.22 13.69 1.71
C TYR A 227 8.01 13.94 0.42
N TYR A 228 7.81 13.12 -0.62
CA TYR A 228 8.52 13.30 -1.90
C TYR A 228 8.05 14.54 -2.64
N ILE A 229 6.76 14.90 -2.59
CA ILE A 229 6.27 16.17 -3.15
C ILE A 229 6.92 17.35 -2.43
N PHE A 230 6.98 17.35 -1.10
CA PHE A 230 7.64 18.40 -0.32
C PHE A 230 9.15 18.47 -0.58
N LYS A 231 9.80 17.31 -0.76
CA LYS A 231 11.22 17.24 -1.13
C LYS A 231 11.48 17.96 -2.47
N GLU A 232 10.66 17.73 -3.47
CA GLU A 232 10.81 18.42 -4.77
C GLU A 232 10.44 19.91 -4.68
N LEU A 233 9.45 20.27 -3.85
CA LEU A 233 9.13 21.67 -3.58
C LEU A 233 10.30 22.38 -2.88
N TYR A 234 10.90 21.76 -1.87
CA TYR A 234 12.09 22.28 -1.20
C TYR A 234 13.28 22.47 -2.17
N LYS A 235 13.55 21.50 -3.03
CA LYS A 235 14.61 21.61 -4.04
C LYS A 235 14.38 22.77 -5.00
N SER A 236 13.12 23.03 -5.35
CA SER A 236 12.79 24.11 -6.29
C SER A 236 12.78 25.50 -5.64
N ILE A 237 12.31 25.60 -4.39
CA ILE A 237 12.09 26.86 -3.68
C ILE A 237 12.50 26.71 -2.20
N PRO A 238 13.80 26.49 -1.88
CA PRO A 238 14.24 26.17 -0.52
C PRO A 238 13.93 27.28 0.50
N TYR A 239 14.03 28.54 0.11
CA TYR A 239 13.78 29.70 1.00
C TYR A 239 12.33 29.76 1.54
N LEU A 240 11.37 29.05 0.96
CA LEU A 240 10.01 28.95 1.51
C LEU A 240 9.97 28.19 2.84
N PHE A 241 10.98 27.38 3.12
CA PHE A 241 11.04 26.50 4.27
C PHE A 241 11.81 27.10 5.45
N ASP A 242 12.43 28.29 5.29
CA ASP A 242 13.21 28.95 6.35
C ASP A 242 12.31 29.47 7.49
N ASP A 243 11.10 29.97 7.18
CA ASP A 243 10.07 30.40 8.15
C ASP A 243 8.68 29.96 7.67
N LEU A 244 8.52 28.66 7.45
CA LEU A 244 7.27 28.12 6.89
C LEU A 244 6.15 28.14 7.92
N LYS A 245 5.08 28.91 7.63
CA LYS A 245 3.82 28.89 8.38
C LYS A 245 2.81 27.99 7.67
N VAL A 246 2.38 26.94 8.33
CA VAL A 246 1.48 25.94 7.77
C VAL A 246 0.07 26.09 8.31
N GLY A 247 -0.90 26.26 7.41
CA GLY A 247 -2.32 26.09 7.73
C GLY A 247 -2.80 24.76 7.15
N SER A 248 -3.20 23.82 8.00
CA SER A 248 -3.69 22.51 7.56
C SER A 248 -5.19 22.45 7.70
N TYR A 249 -5.90 22.22 6.57
CA TYR A 249 -7.34 22.07 6.52
C TYR A 249 -7.69 20.62 6.17
N PHE A 250 -8.67 20.05 6.90
CA PHE A 250 -9.08 18.63 6.74
C PHE A 250 -7.92 17.64 6.94
N SER A 251 -6.97 17.95 7.82
CA SER A 251 -5.73 17.22 8.07
C SER A 251 -5.91 15.74 8.48
N GLY A 252 -7.11 15.38 8.96
CA GLY A 252 -7.42 14.01 9.38
C GLY A 252 -6.50 13.55 10.50
N ILE A 253 -5.59 12.62 10.19
CA ILE A 253 -4.59 12.08 11.14
C ILE A 253 -3.19 12.70 10.96
N GLY A 254 -3.10 13.87 10.32
CA GLY A 254 -1.85 14.61 10.22
C GLY A 254 -0.87 14.09 9.17
N ALA A 255 -1.34 13.62 8.02
CA ALA A 255 -0.45 13.12 6.97
C ALA A 255 0.47 14.20 6.38
N PHE A 256 -0.05 15.42 6.20
CA PHE A 256 0.72 16.57 5.71
C PHE A 256 1.81 16.96 6.71
N GLU A 257 1.44 17.10 7.98
CA GLU A 257 2.33 17.43 9.08
C GLU A 257 3.44 16.38 9.20
N THR A 258 3.07 15.10 9.20
CA THR A 258 4.04 13.98 9.27
C THR A 258 5.01 14.00 8.07
N GLY A 259 4.52 14.33 6.87
CA GLY A 259 5.35 14.46 5.67
C GLY A 259 6.36 15.60 5.78
N LEU A 260 5.93 16.75 6.31
CA LEU A 260 6.80 17.91 6.57
C LEU A 260 7.82 17.64 7.67
N ASP A 261 7.39 17.05 8.80
CA ASP A 261 8.30 16.68 9.90
C ASP A 261 9.41 15.76 9.41
N ARG A 262 9.06 14.79 8.56
CA ARG A 262 10.04 13.87 7.92
C ARG A 262 10.99 14.63 7.00
N LEU A 263 10.51 15.63 6.26
CA LEU A 263 11.36 16.47 5.42
C LEU A 263 12.38 17.24 6.28
N TYR A 264 11.92 17.94 7.32
CA TYR A 264 12.81 18.71 8.20
C TYR A 264 13.82 17.82 8.92
N ALA A 265 13.42 16.64 9.38
CA ALA A 265 14.33 15.66 9.97
C ALA A 265 15.45 15.24 9.01
N ASN A 266 15.15 15.08 7.71
CA ASN A 266 16.15 14.71 6.71
C ASN A 266 17.05 15.90 6.30
N ILE A 267 16.51 17.11 6.23
CA ILE A 267 17.31 18.32 5.97
C ILE A 267 18.35 18.51 7.08
N ASN A 268 17.94 18.40 8.35
CA ASN A 268 18.81 18.62 9.51
C ASN A 268 19.88 17.54 9.69
N ASN A 269 19.72 16.37 9.09
CA ASN A 269 20.65 15.23 9.21
C ASN A 269 21.58 15.06 7.99
N ASP A 270 21.69 16.05 7.12
CA ASP A 270 22.48 16.01 5.86
C ASP A 270 22.15 14.81 4.94
N ASN A 271 21.04 14.13 5.17
CA ASN A 271 20.58 12.97 4.38
C ASN A 271 19.77 13.39 3.14
N PHE A 272 20.09 14.56 2.57
CA PHE A 272 19.28 15.19 1.53
C PHE A 272 19.71 14.83 0.09
N ILE A 273 20.61 13.85 -0.06
CA ILE A 273 21.09 13.41 -1.38
C ILE A 273 20.05 12.59 -2.12
#